data_bf05e7a4b42f670df67b295fe6b686eb
#
_entry.id   bf05e7a4b42f670df67b295fe6b686eb
#
_cell.length_a   1.000
_cell.length_b   1.000
_cell.length_c   1.000
_cell.angle_alpha   90.00
_cell.angle_beta   90.00
_cell.angle_gamma   90.00
#
_symmetry.space_group_name_H-M   'P 1'
#
loop_
_entity.id
_entity.type
_entity.pdbx_description
1 polymer ?
#
loop_
_entity_poly.entity_id
_entity_poly.type
_entity_poly.pdbx_seq_one_letter_code
_entity_poly.pdbx_strand_id
1 'polypeptide(L)'
;MSALLVAVGGGLGAVLRWQLSTRARAKGATPAGSTLLVNVLGSFLLGLIAGWGSRPDWVMPLVGAGLCGGLTTFSTHALEVAQTWRDLERRHAIVNLALSVVLCTAAVGLGVLATA
;
A
#
# COMPACT_ATOMS: atom_id res chain seq x y z
N MET A 1 1.27 -9.49 -22.85
CA MET A 1 0.58 -10.21 -21.74
C MET A 1 0.80 -9.55 -20.38
N SER A 2 2.07 -9.30 -20.00
CA SER A 2 2.37 -8.66 -18.70
C SER A 2 1.72 -7.28 -18.54
N ALA A 3 1.74 -6.44 -19.57
CA ALA A 3 1.13 -5.12 -19.51
C ALA A 3 -0.38 -5.20 -19.25
N LEU A 4 -1.06 -6.17 -19.85
CA LEU A 4 -2.50 -6.39 -19.64
C LEU A 4 -2.76 -6.87 -18.20
N LEU A 5 -1.95 -7.80 -17.71
CA LEU A 5 -2.06 -8.30 -16.33
C LEU A 5 -1.85 -7.18 -15.32
N VAL A 6 -0.85 -6.34 -15.52
CA VAL A 6 -0.59 -5.18 -14.66
C VAL A 6 -1.78 -4.20 -14.71
N ALA A 7 -2.31 -3.93 -15.90
CA ALA A 7 -3.45 -3.02 -16.06
C ALA A 7 -4.71 -3.52 -15.34
N VAL A 8 -5.04 -4.80 -15.52
CA VAL A 8 -6.19 -5.43 -14.84
C VAL A 8 -5.99 -5.44 -13.33
N GLY A 9 -4.83 -5.88 -12.86
CA GLY A 9 -4.49 -5.90 -11.45
C GLY A 9 -4.52 -4.49 -10.85
N GLY A 10 -3.95 -3.51 -11.55
CA GLY A 10 -3.92 -2.12 -11.13
C GLY A 10 -5.31 -1.51 -10.98
N GLY A 11 -6.19 -1.78 -11.93
CA GLY A 11 -7.58 -1.36 -11.85
C GLY A 11 -8.31 -1.97 -10.65
N LEU A 12 -8.15 -3.27 -10.43
CA LEU A 12 -8.73 -3.96 -9.27
C LEU A 12 -8.15 -3.42 -7.97
N GLY A 13 -6.84 -3.20 -7.91
CA GLY A 13 -6.18 -2.62 -6.75
C GLY A 13 -6.67 -1.21 -6.42
N ALA A 14 -6.89 -0.37 -7.44
CA ALA A 14 -7.42 0.98 -7.27
C ALA A 14 -8.85 0.98 -6.72
N VAL A 15 -9.71 0.09 -7.22
CA VAL A 15 -11.08 -0.08 -6.70
C VAL A 15 -11.03 -0.55 -5.25
N LEU A 16 -10.18 -1.51 -4.95
CA LEU A 16 -10.03 -2.03 -3.60
C LEU A 16 -9.52 -0.95 -2.64
N ARG A 17 -8.55 -0.14 -3.08
CA ARG A 17 -8.05 0.99 -2.30
C ARG A 17 -9.19 1.96 -1.97
N TRP A 18 -9.99 2.31 -2.95
CA TRP A 18 -11.13 3.22 -2.75
C TRP A 18 -12.11 2.63 -1.72
N GLN A 19 -12.46 1.36 -1.86
CA GLN A 19 -13.40 0.71 -0.94
C GLN A 19 -12.85 0.65 0.48
N LEU A 20 -11.60 0.22 0.66
CA LEU A 20 -10.98 0.11 1.98
C LEU A 20 -10.81 1.47 2.64
N SER A 21 -10.36 2.47 1.90
CA SER A 21 -10.20 3.83 2.43
C SER A 21 -11.53 4.44 2.83
N THR A 22 -12.56 4.27 2.01
CA THR A 22 -13.90 4.79 2.30
C THR A 22 -14.49 4.13 3.56
N ARG A 23 -14.35 2.82 3.68
CA ARG A 23 -14.84 2.09 4.87
C ARG A 23 -14.07 2.45 6.13
N ALA A 24 -12.76 2.59 6.03
CA ALA A 24 -11.93 2.98 7.17
C ALA A 24 -12.31 4.38 7.66
N ARG A 25 -12.50 5.32 6.74
CA ARG A 25 -12.90 6.69 7.07
C ARG A 25 -14.31 6.75 7.65
N ALA A 26 -15.23 5.91 7.17
CA ALA A 26 -16.57 5.80 7.73
C ALA A 26 -16.56 5.29 9.17
N LYS A 27 -15.53 4.53 9.56
CA LYS A 27 -15.33 4.04 10.94
C LYS A 27 -14.48 4.99 11.79
N GLY A 28 -14.19 6.19 11.31
CA GLY A 28 -13.47 7.21 12.05
C GLY A 28 -11.99 7.36 11.75
N ALA A 29 -11.45 6.63 10.78
CA ALA A 29 -10.05 6.79 10.40
C ALA A 29 -9.80 8.16 9.79
N THR A 30 -8.63 8.75 10.08
CA THR A 30 -8.18 9.97 9.43
C THR A 30 -7.78 9.67 7.97
N PRO A 31 -7.71 10.69 7.09
CA PRO A 31 -7.16 10.48 5.74
C PRO A 31 -5.78 9.81 5.75
N ALA A 32 -4.87 10.30 6.59
CA ALA A 32 -3.52 9.72 6.73
C ALA A 32 -3.58 8.27 7.24
N GLY A 33 -4.47 7.97 8.18
CA GLY A 33 -4.65 6.62 8.71
C GLY A 33 -5.19 5.65 7.66
N SER A 34 -6.14 6.08 6.83
CA SER A 34 -6.67 5.24 5.74
C SER A 34 -5.62 4.98 4.65
N THR A 35 -4.79 5.96 4.34
CA THR A 35 -3.67 5.80 3.40
C THR A 35 -2.62 4.83 3.95
N LEU A 36 -2.28 4.97 5.22
CA LEU A 36 -1.35 4.06 5.88
C LEU A 36 -1.87 2.62 5.84
N LEU A 37 -3.15 2.41 6.10
CA LEU A 37 -3.78 1.09 6.07
C LEU A 37 -3.60 0.41 4.71
N VAL A 38 -3.95 1.08 3.62
CA VAL A 38 -3.84 0.47 2.28
C VAL A 38 -2.39 0.24 1.88
N ASN A 39 -1.48 1.13 2.27
CA ASN A 39 -0.06 0.95 1.99
C ASN A 39 0.55 -0.22 2.77
N VAL A 40 0.18 -0.41 4.03
CA VAL A 40 0.61 -1.54 4.85
C VAL A 40 0.04 -2.86 4.29
N LEU A 41 -1.25 -2.89 3.95
CA LEU A 41 -1.87 -4.08 3.38
C LEU A 41 -1.24 -4.48 2.05
N GLY A 42 -1.03 -3.51 1.16
CA GLY A 42 -0.38 -3.75 -0.13
C GLY A 42 1.07 -4.21 0.03
N SER A 43 1.80 -3.63 0.96
CA SER A 43 3.18 -4.01 1.28
C SER A 43 3.26 -5.44 1.82
N PHE A 44 2.36 -5.81 2.72
CA PHE A 44 2.30 -7.18 3.26
C PHE A 44 1.98 -8.19 2.15
N LEU A 45 0.99 -7.92 1.32
CA LEU A 45 0.62 -8.78 0.20
C LEU A 45 1.78 -8.93 -0.79
N LEU A 46 2.47 -7.83 -1.09
CA LEU A 46 3.65 -7.87 -1.95
C LEU A 46 4.75 -8.76 -1.34
N GLY A 47 4.96 -8.66 -0.04
CA GLY A 47 5.91 -9.50 0.70
C GLY A 47 5.55 -10.98 0.61
N LEU A 48 4.27 -11.33 0.78
CA LEU A 48 3.78 -12.71 0.62
C LEU A 48 4.13 -13.27 -0.76
N ILE A 49 3.90 -12.48 -1.79
CA ILE A 49 4.16 -12.89 -3.17
C ILE A 49 5.67 -12.99 -3.43
N ALA A 50 6.44 -12.04 -2.93
CA ALA A 50 7.89 -12.03 -3.13
C ALA A 50 8.57 -13.24 -2.47
N GLY A 51 8.10 -13.64 -1.29
CA GLY A 51 8.62 -14.81 -0.58
C GLY A 51 8.19 -16.15 -1.18
N TRP A 52 7.12 -16.15 -1.98
CA TRP A 52 6.61 -17.38 -2.60
C TRP A 52 7.48 -17.75 -3.82
N GLY A 53 8.47 -18.61 -3.59
CA GLY A 53 9.47 -18.97 -4.61
C GLY A 53 8.94 -19.74 -5.79
N SER A 54 7.91 -20.56 -5.59
CA SER A 54 7.32 -21.44 -6.64
C SER A 54 6.10 -20.80 -7.32
N ARG A 55 5.91 -19.50 -7.17
CA ARG A 55 4.73 -18.83 -7.75
C ARG A 55 4.73 -18.92 -9.29
N PRO A 56 3.53 -19.05 -9.90
CA PRO A 56 3.41 -18.94 -11.36
C PRO A 56 3.85 -17.56 -11.88
N ASP A 57 4.32 -17.50 -13.11
CA ASP A 57 4.87 -16.27 -13.71
C ASP A 57 3.86 -15.11 -13.80
N TRP A 58 2.58 -15.42 -13.92
CA TRP A 58 1.53 -14.39 -14.02
C TRP A 58 1.23 -13.69 -12.69
N VAL A 59 1.62 -14.29 -11.57
CA VAL A 59 1.29 -13.75 -10.23
C VAL A 59 1.98 -12.41 -9.99
N MET A 60 3.25 -12.28 -10.31
CA MET A 60 3.96 -11.02 -10.07
C MET A 60 3.40 -9.87 -10.90
N PRO A 61 3.15 -10.00 -12.22
CA PRO A 61 2.53 -8.91 -12.97
C PRO A 61 1.11 -8.57 -12.50
N LEU A 62 0.27 -9.57 -12.27
CA LEU A 62 -1.14 -9.34 -11.93
C LEU A 62 -1.30 -8.84 -10.48
N VAL A 63 -0.72 -9.54 -9.53
CA VAL A 63 -0.96 -9.28 -8.11
C VAL A 63 0.12 -8.38 -7.53
N GLY A 64 1.39 -8.62 -7.83
CA GLY A 64 2.49 -7.79 -7.32
C GLY A 64 2.49 -6.39 -7.92
N ALA A 65 2.87 -6.26 -9.17
CA ALA A 65 2.95 -4.96 -9.83
C ALA A 65 1.55 -4.35 -10.06
N GLY A 66 0.56 -5.17 -10.40
CA GLY A 66 -0.80 -4.73 -10.67
C GLY A 66 -1.58 -4.42 -9.40
N LEU A 67 -2.06 -5.45 -8.71
CA LEU A 67 -2.97 -5.27 -7.55
C LEU A 67 -2.31 -4.47 -6.42
N CYS A 68 -1.12 -4.86 -5.98
CA CYS A 68 -0.42 -4.14 -4.92
C CYS A 68 -0.06 -2.72 -5.36
N GLY A 69 0.36 -2.54 -6.63
CA GLY A 69 0.66 -1.23 -7.18
C GLY A 69 -0.55 -0.31 -7.23
N GLY A 70 -1.72 -0.82 -7.58
CA GLY A 70 -2.97 -0.07 -7.57
C GLY A 70 -3.54 0.16 -6.17
N LEU A 71 -3.33 -0.78 -5.26
CA LEU A 71 -3.81 -0.69 -3.88
C LEU A 71 -3.01 0.33 -3.06
N THR A 72 -1.70 0.42 -3.26
CA THR A 72 -0.83 1.35 -2.55
C THR A 72 -0.79 2.71 -3.25
N THR A 73 -0.40 3.75 -2.51
CA THR A 73 -0.23 5.09 -3.08
C THR A 73 0.88 5.86 -2.38
N PHE A 74 1.88 6.25 -3.14
CA PHE A 74 2.90 7.19 -2.67
C PHE A 74 2.44 8.64 -2.79
N SER A 75 1.76 8.98 -3.89
CA SER A 75 1.34 10.36 -4.16
C SER A 75 0.40 10.93 -3.11
N THR A 76 -0.59 10.16 -2.68
CA THR A 76 -1.51 10.57 -1.62
C THR A 76 -0.77 10.75 -0.30
N HIS A 77 0.11 9.82 0.05
CA HIS A 77 0.95 9.91 1.25
C HIS A 77 1.83 11.16 1.22
N ALA A 78 2.53 11.40 0.12
CA ALA A 78 3.41 12.55 -0.03
C ALA A 78 2.64 13.87 0.10
N LEU A 79 1.45 13.95 -0.50
CA LEU A 79 0.59 15.13 -0.42
C LEU A 79 0.12 15.38 1.03
N GLU A 80 -0.30 14.33 1.72
CA GLU A 80 -0.73 14.43 3.12
C GLU A 80 0.39 14.90 4.04
N VAL A 81 1.60 14.38 3.86
CA VAL A 81 2.78 14.82 4.62
C VAL A 81 3.07 16.29 4.34
N ALA A 82 3.05 16.69 3.07
CA ALA A 82 3.30 18.09 2.68
C ALA A 82 2.26 19.05 3.25
N GLN A 83 0.98 18.68 3.20
CA GLN A 83 -0.11 19.49 3.76
C GLN A 83 0.00 19.63 5.28
N THR A 84 0.27 18.53 5.97
CA THR A 84 0.46 18.53 7.42
C THR A 84 1.65 19.40 7.82
N TRP A 85 2.72 19.37 7.03
CA TRP A 85 3.88 20.21 7.23
C TRP A 85 3.54 21.72 7.06
N ARG A 86 2.77 22.03 6.02
CA ARG A 86 2.31 23.41 5.76
C ARG A 86 1.41 23.94 6.86
N ASP A 87 0.59 23.09 7.46
CA ASP A 87 -0.32 23.45 8.55
C ASP A 87 0.42 23.61 9.89
N LEU A 88 1.76 23.65 9.86
CA LEU A 88 2.65 23.78 11.02
C LEU A 88 2.57 22.62 12.00
N GLU A 89 1.96 21.52 11.61
CA GLU A 89 1.93 20.27 12.37
C GLU A 89 3.11 19.36 11.98
N ARG A 90 4.32 19.93 12.04
CA ARG A 90 5.53 19.27 11.56
C ARG A 90 5.82 17.95 12.26
N ARG A 91 5.55 17.91 13.56
CA ARG A 91 5.71 16.66 14.34
C ARG A 91 4.82 15.54 13.79
N HIS A 92 3.55 15.83 13.51
CA HIS A 92 2.63 14.86 12.92
C HIS A 92 3.08 14.43 11.52
N ALA A 93 3.59 15.35 10.71
CA ALA A 93 4.13 15.04 9.38
C ALA A 93 5.32 14.08 9.47
N ILE A 94 6.26 14.33 10.36
CA ILE A 94 7.44 13.49 10.58
C ILE A 94 7.03 12.11 11.10
N VAL A 95 6.11 12.05 12.06
CA VAL A 95 5.61 10.79 12.62
C VAL A 95 4.89 9.97 11.54
N ASN A 96 4.04 10.59 10.72
CA ASN A 96 3.36 9.90 9.62
C ASN A 96 4.36 9.33 8.61
N LEU A 97 5.37 10.10 8.23
CA LEU A 97 6.42 9.64 7.32
C LEU A 97 7.18 8.46 7.92
N ALA A 98 7.62 8.59 9.16
CA ALA A 98 8.38 7.54 9.85
C ALA A 98 7.55 6.26 10.03
N LEU A 99 6.29 6.38 10.46
CA LEU A 99 5.40 5.23 10.62
C LEU A 99 5.15 4.53 9.29
N SER A 100 4.95 5.28 8.21
CA SER A 100 4.73 4.70 6.89
C SER A 100 5.93 3.88 6.43
N VAL A 101 7.13 4.43 6.56
CA VAL A 101 8.37 3.73 6.19
C VAL A 101 8.56 2.47 7.03
N VAL A 102 8.47 2.60 8.35
CA VAL A 102 8.71 1.49 9.29
C VAL A 102 7.66 0.40 9.11
N LEU A 103 6.38 0.75 9.12
CA LEU A 103 5.30 -0.24 9.07
C LEU A 103 5.21 -0.93 7.70
N CYS A 104 5.39 -0.21 6.60
CA CYS A 104 5.38 -0.82 5.28
C CYS A 104 6.59 -1.74 5.06
N THR A 105 7.78 -1.32 5.51
CA THR A 105 8.98 -2.16 5.44
C THR A 105 8.82 -3.42 6.29
N ALA A 106 8.32 -3.29 7.52
CA ALA A 106 8.03 -4.42 8.39
C ALA A 106 6.99 -5.35 7.77
N ALA A 107 5.95 -4.80 7.15
CA ALA A 107 4.90 -5.58 6.51
C ALA A 107 5.44 -6.41 5.34
N VAL A 108 6.30 -5.84 4.50
CA VAL A 108 6.98 -6.60 3.42
C VAL A 108 7.82 -7.73 4.03
N GLY A 109 8.63 -7.42 5.04
CA GLY A 109 9.47 -8.40 5.70
C GLY A 109 8.68 -9.56 6.31
N LEU A 110 7.59 -9.26 7.00
CA LEU A 110 6.70 -10.28 7.57
C LEU A 110 6.05 -11.13 6.48
N GLY A 111 5.62 -10.50 5.38
CA GLY A 111 5.06 -11.23 4.24
C GLY A 111 6.05 -12.20 3.63
N VAL A 112 7.29 -11.76 3.42
CA VAL A 112 8.36 -12.62 2.90
C VAL A 112 8.63 -13.79 3.84
N LEU A 113 8.76 -13.52 5.13
CA LEU A 113 9.01 -14.56 6.14
C LEU A 113 7.88 -15.59 6.21
N ALA A 114 6.64 -15.16 6.00
CA ALA A 114 5.47 -16.04 6.07
C ALA A 114 5.43 -17.05 4.92
N THR A 115 6.04 -16.75 3.78
CA THR A 115 5.99 -17.59 2.56
C THR A 115 7.35 -18.16 2.15
N ALA A 116 8.42 -17.67 2.76
CA ALA A 116 9.77 -18.16 2.45
C ALA A 116 10.06 -19.59 2.96
#